data_e98e3d2c30d765ce7e5ea77921c6ac13
#
_entry.id   e98e3d2c30d765ce7e5ea77921c6ac13
#
_cell.length_a   1.000
_cell.length_b   1.000
_cell.length_c   1.000
_cell.angle_alpha   90.00
_cell.angle_beta   90.00
_cell.angle_gamma   90.00
#
_symmetry.space_group_name_H-M   'P 1'
#
loop_
_entity.id
_entity.type
_entity.pdbx_description
1 polymer ?
#
loop_
_entity_poly.entity_id
_entity_poly.type
_entity_poly.pdbx_seq_one_letter_code
_entity_poly.pdbx_strand_id
1 'polypeptide(L)'
;IIFFAAYEEISLAKAGGGFAGINIMGALVRDYNDSVKGALDAGADAIISGAGLPLTLPAIQPPKDTALIPIVSSARALEIICKKWEKLGYRPDAVVLEGPLAGGHLGFKIDQIDEDSNKLENLLPPVKDTAMKYGDFPIIVAGGIYTHDDIVEFLKMGADGVQMGTRFLATEESS
;
A
#
# COMPACT_ATOMS: atom_id res chain seq x y z
N ILE A 1 -16.62 16.65 -6.02
CA ILE A 1 -17.32 15.34 -6.05
C ILE A 1 -16.42 14.26 -5.43
N ILE A 2 -15.21 14.04 -5.92
CA ILE A 2 -14.31 12.97 -5.46
C ILE A 2 -13.92 13.12 -3.98
N PHE A 3 -13.62 14.34 -3.51
CA PHE A 3 -13.39 14.62 -2.10
C PHE A 3 -14.55 14.09 -1.21
N PHE A 4 -15.78 14.44 -1.58
CA PHE A 4 -16.96 14.02 -0.82
C PHE A 4 -17.17 12.51 -0.85
N ALA A 5 -16.93 11.85 -1.99
CA ALA A 5 -17.04 10.39 -2.08
C ALA A 5 -16.04 9.70 -1.12
N ALA A 6 -14.76 10.09 -1.13
CA ALA A 6 -13.78 9.55 -0.22
C ALA A 6 -14.11 9.83 1.26
N TYR A 7 -14.61 11.03 1.55
CA TYR A 7 -15.05 11.40 2.89
C TYR A 7 -16.22 10.54 3.37
N GLU A 8 -17.25 10.37 2.55
CA GLU A 8 -18.46 9.59 2.88
C GLU A 8 -18.13 8.12 3.09
N GLU A 9 -17.38 7.49 2.17
CA GLU A 9 -17.02 6.07 2.27
C GLU A 9 -16.20 5.76 3.53
N ILE A 10 -15.21 6.60 3.85
CA ILE A 10 -14.44 6.43 5.09
C ILE A 10 -15.31 6.67 6.33
N SER A 11 -16.19 7.68 6.30
CA SER A 11 -17.10 7.94 7.41
C SER A 11 -18.04 6.77 7.67
N LEU A 12 -18.59 6.16 6.62
CA LEU A 12 -19.42 4.96 6.70
C LEU A 12 -18.64 3.76 7.25
N ALA A 13 -17.44 3.51 6.73
CA ALA A 13 -16.59 2.42 7.21
C ALA A 13 -16.25 2.57 8.71
N LYS A 14 -15.94 3.78 9.14
CA LYS A 14 -15.63 4.07 10.56
C LYS A 14 -16.85 3.97 11.46
N ALA A 15 -18.05 4.25 10.97
CA ALA A 15 -19.29 4.11 11.75
C ALA A 15 -19.56 2.65 12.17
N GLY A 16 -19.05 1.67 11.41
CA GLY A 16 -19.10 0.25 11.78
C GLY A 16 -18.10 -0.16 12.87
N GLY A 17 -17.21 0.74 13.26
CA GLY A 17 -16.12 0.49 14.20
C GLY A 17 -14.93 -0.24 13.54
N GLY A 18 -13.80 -0.28 14.23
CA GLY A 18 -12.58 -0.91 13.75
C GLY A 18 -11.66 0.03 12.96
N PHE A 19 -10.65 -0.56 12.34
CA PHE A 19 -9.64 0.15 11.55
C PHE A 19 -10.11 0.30 10.11
N ALA A 20 -10.21 1.52 9.61
CA ALA A 20 -10.66 1.82 8.26
C ALA A 20 -9.57 2.56 7.47
N GLY A 21 -9.07 1.92 6.41
CA GLY A 21 -8.11 2.49 5.49
C GLY A 21 -8.66 2.60 4.07
N ILE A 22 -8.02 3.42 3.26
CA ILE A 22 -8.36 3.59 1.84
C ILE A 22 -7.14 3.32 0.96
N ASN A 23 -7.35 2.60 -0.15
CA ASN A 23 -6.33 2.45 -1.19
C ASN A 23 -6.60 3.46 -2.31
N ILE A 24 -5.64 4.35 -2.57
CA ILE A 24 -5.76 5.42 -3.57
C ILE A 24 -4.71 5.26 -4.65
N MET A 25 -5.15 5.15 -5.91
CA MET A 25 -4.27 5.03 -7.07
C MET A 25 -3.65 6.37 -7.47
N GLY A 26 -2.32 6.46 -7.46
CA GLY A 26 -1.57 7.63 -7.89
C GLY A 26 -1.72 7.97 -9.38
N ALA A 27 -2.08 6.99 -10.22
CA ALA A 27 -2.35 7.18 -11.65
C ALA A 27 -3.58 8.06 -11.93
N LEU A 28 -4.49 8.22 -10.98
CA LEU A 28 -5.65 9.11 -11.09
C LEU A 28 -5.27 10.56 -10.73
N VAL A 29 -4.35 11.14 -11.49
CA VAL A 29 -3.69 12.43 -11.19
C VAL A 29 -4.64 13.58 -10.86
N ARG A 30 -5.83 13.64 -11.50
CA ARG A 30 -6.83 14.71 -11.26
C ARG A 30 -7.46 14.63 -9.89
N ASP A 31 -7.74 13.42 -9.43
CA ASP A 31 -8.61 13.16 -8.28
C ASP A 31 -7.83 12.73 -7.04
N TYR A 32 -6.54 12.44 -7.21
CA TYR A 32 -5.68 11.91 -6.16
C TYR A 32 -5.64 12.79 -4.90
N ASN A 33 -5.34 14.07 -5.09
CA ASN A 33 -5.23 15.00 -3.96
C ASN A 33 -6.56 15.19 -3.23
N ASP A 34 -7.67 15.23 -3.95
CA ASP A 34 -8.99 15.39 -3.36
C ASP A 34 -9.41 14.12 -2.61
N SER A 35 -9.09 12.93 -3.15
CA SER A 35 -9.32 11.66 -2.45
C SER A 35 -8.53 11.59 -1.14
N VAL A 36 -7.24 11.97 -1.17
CA VAL A 36 -6.38 12.00 0.02
C VAL A 36 -6.95 12.94 1.07
N LYS A 37 -7.32 14.18 0.68
CA LYS A 37 -7.89 15.17 1.61
C LYS A 37 -9.22 14.69 2.21
N GLY A 38 -10.11 14.15 1.37
CA GLY A 38 -11.39 13.62 1.83
C GLY A 38 -11.22 12.50 2.85
N ALA A 39 -10.30 11.57 2.60
CA ALA A 39 -9.99 10.48 3.51
C ALA A 39 -9.39 10.98 4.84
N LEU A 40 -8.43 11.93 4.79
CA LEU A 40 -7.83 12.52 5.98
C LEU A 40 -8.85 13.30 6.82
N ASP A 41 -9.73 14.06 6.19
CA ASP A 41 -10.77 14.84 6.87
C ASP A 41 -11.86 13.93 7.50
N ALA A 42 -12.12 12.77 6.91
CA ALA A 42 -12.98 11.73 7.48
C ALA A 42 -12.31 10.92 8.60
N GLY A 43 -11.01 11.11 8.85
CA GLY A 43 -10.25 10.42 9.88
C GLY A 43 -9.93 8.97 9.52
N ALA A 44 -9.56 8.70 8.27
CA ALA A 44 -9.05 7.40 7.86
C ALA A 44 -7.87 6.99 8.75
N ASP A 45 -7.81 5.72 9.14
CA ASP A 45 -6.70 5.20 9.96
C ASP A 45 -5.45 4.92 9.10
N ALA A 46 -5.64 4.66 7.80
CA ALA A 46 -4.53 4.50 6.86
C ALA A 46 -4.88 4.99 5.45
N ILE A 47 -3.88 5.53 4.75
CA ILE A 47 -3.90 5.73 3.30
C ILE A 47 -2.83 4.85 2.68
N ILE A 48 -3.27 3.89 1.89
CA ILE A 48 -2.42 3.01 1.09
C ILE A 48 -2.36 3.60 -0.32
N SER A 49 -1.18 3.77 -0.90
CA SER A 49 -1.05 4.41 -2.21
C SER A 49 -0.03 3.74 -3.11
N GLY A 50 -0.46 3.43 -4.32
CA GLY A 50 0.31 2.78 -5.38
C GLY A 50 -0.11 3.22 -6.77
N ALA A 51 0.12 2.39 -7.78
CA ALA A 51 -0.05 2.73 -9.20
C ALA A 51 0.70 4.03 -9.57
N GLY A 52 1.99 4.03 -9.28
CA GLY A 52 2.93 5.14 -9.31
C GLY A 52 3.58 5.38 -7.95
N LEU A 53 4.68 6.10 -7.91
CA LEU A 53 5.36 6.42 -6.65
C LEU A 53 4.68 7.61 -5.96
N PRO A 54 4.12 7.46 -4.75
CA PRO A 54 3.41 8.53 -4.04
C PRO A 54 4.38 9.53 -3.38
N LEU A 55 5.25 10.15 -4.18
CA LEU A 55 6.38 10.95 -3.69
C LEU A 55 5.98 12.18 -2.88
N THR A 56 4.78 12.71 -3.11
CA THR A 56 4.28 13.93 -2.48
C THR A 56 3.12 13.70 -1.52
N LEU A 57 2.74 12.44 -1.28
CA LEU A 57 1.61 12.10 -0.42
C LEU A 57 1.65 12.82 0.95
N PRO A 58 2.77 12.82 1.70
CA PRO A 58 2.82 13.50 3.00
C PRO A 58 2.66 15.03 2.93
N ALA A 59 2.86 15.63 1.75
CA ALA A 59 2.79 17.07 1.56
C ALA A 59 1.40 17.58 1.11
N ILE A 60 0.45 16.67 0.82
CA ILE A 60 -0.88 17.06 0.36
C ILE A 60 -1.67 17.72 1.49
N GLN A 61 -1.62 17.13 2.66
CA GLN A 61 -2.21 17.62 3.90
C GLN A 61 -1.53 16.89 5.08
N PRO A 62 -1.35 17.54 6.24
CA PRO A 62 -0.81 16.86 7.42
C PRO A 62 -1.64 15.63 7.79
N PRO A 63 -1.04 14.43 7.86
CA PRO A 63 -1.79 13.17 8.03
C PRO A 63 -2.35 12.97 9.45
N LYS A 64 -1.93 13.79 10.42
CA LYS A 64 -2.32 13.64 11.84
C LYS A 64 -1.99 12.22 12.33
N ASP A 65 -3.02 11.45 12.71
CA ASP A 65 -2.90 10.07 13.21
C ASP A 65 -3.11 9.02 12.09
N THR A 66 -3.24 9.44 10.83
CA THR A 66 -3.42 8.55 9.69
C THR A 66 -2.08 7.97 9.23
N ALA A 67 -1.97 6.65 9.17
CA ALA A 67 -0.80 5.97 8.65
C ALA A 67 -0.68 6.15 7.12
N LEU A 68 0.53 6.47 6.64
CA LEU A 68 0.82 6.61 5.21
C LEU A 68 1.65 5.40 4.73
N ILE A 69 1.06 4.60 3.84
CA ILE A 69 1.57 3.30 3.42
C ILE A 69 1.75 3.27 1.91
N PRO A 70 2.98 3.42 1.38
CA PRO A 70 3.22 3.30 -0.05
C PRO A 70 3.18 1.84 -0.50
N ILE A 71 2.75 1.60 -1.75
CA ILE A 71 2.88 0.31 -2.43
C ILE A 71 4.10 0.38 -3.35
N VAL A 72 4.95 -0.64 -3.30
CA VAL A 72 6.16 -0.78 -4.11
C VAL A 72 6.29 -2.18 -4.68
N SER A 73 6.99 -2.30 -5.80
CA SER A 73 7.36 -3.59 -6.41
C SER A 73 8.86 -3.89 -6.34
N SER A 74 9.64 -3.06 -5.64
CA SER A 74 11.08 -3.26 -5.50
C SER A 74 11.68 -2.43 -4.37
N ALA A 75 12.84 -2.86 -3.85
CA ALA A 75 13.64 -2.11 -2.89
C ALA A 75 14.05 -0.72 -3.42
N ARG A 76 14.35 -0.61 -4.73
CA ARG A 76 14.70 0.66 -5.36
C ARG A 76 13.53 1.66 -5.31
N ALA A 77 12.31 1.21 -5.57
CA ALA A 77 11.12 2.05 -5.48
C ALA A 77 10.91 2.56 -4.06
N LEU A 78 11.05 1.67 -3.06
CA LEU A 78 10.97 2.03 -1.66
C LEU A 78 12.04 3.06 -1.26
N GLU A 79 13.29 2.84 -1.66
CA GLU A 79 14.38 3.76 -1.37
C GLU A 79 14.13 5.17 -1.92
N ILE A 80 13.58 5.28 -3.14
CA ILE A 80 13.22 6.57 -3.76
C ILE A 80 12.14 7.27 -2.92
N ILE A 81 11.11 6.56 -2.49
CA ILE A 81 10.04 7.10 -1.65
C ILE A 81 10.63 7.58 -0.31
N CYS A 82 11.38 6.73 0.39
CA CYS A 82 11.98 7.07 1.68
C CYS A 82 12.84 8.33 1.61
N LYS A 83 13.74 8.42 0.62
CA LYS A 83 14.59 9.61 0.39
C LYS A 83 13.77 10.88 0.11
N LYS A 84 12.64 10.74 -0.56
CA LYS A 84 11.77 11.87 -0.87
C LYS A 84 10.97 12.31 0.35
N TRP A 85 10.39 11.35 1.08
CA TRP A 85 9.57 11.62 2.26
C TRP A 85 10.41 12.15 3.43
N GLU A 86 11.64 11.66 3.60
CA GLU A 86 12.58 12.18 4.60
C GLU A 86 12.83 13.69 4.44
N LYS A 87 12.94 14.18 3.18
CA LYS A 87 13.05 15.63 2.89
C LYS A 87 11.78 16.41 3.24
N LEU A 88 10.65 15.74 3.38
CA LEU A 88 9.38 16.31 3.81
C LEU A 88 9.15 16.17 5.33
N GLY A 89 10.11 15.56 6.06
CA GLY A 89 10.00 15.29 7.49
C GLY A 89 9.14 14.08 7.84
N TYR A 90 8.92 13.17 6.87
CA TYR A 90 8.11 11.95 7.05
C TYR A 90 8.91 10.69 6.74
N ARG A 91 8.38 9.57 7.19
CA ARG A 91 8.80 8.22 6.80
C ARG A 91 7.53 7.37 6.59
N PRO A 92 7.59 6.27 5.83
CA PRO A 92 6.48 5.33 5.77
C PRO A 92 6.14 4.76 7.15
N ASP A 93 4.84 4.61 7.45
CA ASP A 93 4.38 3.93 8.66
C ASP A 93 4.36 2.41 8.46
N ALA A 94 4.22 1.96 7.23
CA ALA A 94 4.40 0.60 6.73
C ALA A 94 4.65 0.67 5.22
N VAL A 95 4.95 -0.46 4.59
CA VAL A 95 5.02 -0.58 3.13
C VAL A 95 4.27 -1.82 2.67
N VAL A 96 3.56 -1.71 1.56
CA VAL A 96 3.03 -2.88 0.84
C VAL A 96 4.03 -3.23 -0.26
N LEU A 97 4.59 -4.44 -0.19
CA LEU A 97 5.38 -5.02 -1.27
C LEU A 97 4.46 -5.85 -2.17
N GLU A 98 4.27 -5.40 -3.39
CA GLU A 98 3.38 -6.03 -4.35
C GLU A 98 4.18 -6.83 -5.38
N GLY A 99 3.92 -8.14 -5.45
CA GLY A 99 4.52 -9.06 -6.42
C GLY A 99 3.78 -9.08 -7.76
N PRO A 100 4.32 -9.79 -8.76
CA PRO A 100 3.78 -9.81 -10.13
C PRO A 100 2.44 -10.54 -10.27
N LEU A 101 2.02 -11.33 -9.26
CA LEU A 101 0.71 -12.00 -9.22
C LEU A 101 -0.41 -11.12 -8.65
N ALA A 102 -0.14 -9.84 -8.40
CA ALA A 102 -1.18 -8.89 -7.98
C ALA A 102 -2.12 -8.55 -9.14
N GLY A 103 -3.33 -8.13 -8.81
CA GLY A 103 -4.30 -7.62 -9.78
C GLY A 103 -4.20 -6.11 -9.97
N GLY A 104 -4.67 -5.62 -11.12
CA GLY A 104 -4.73 -4.18 -11.40
C GLY A 104 -3.46 -3.62 -12.03
N HIS A 105 -2.98 -2.47 -11.55
CA HIS A 105 -1.78 -1.81 -12.07
C HIS A 105 -0.53 -2.42 -11.46
N LEU A 106 0.26 -3.11 -12.27
CA LEU A 106 1.48 -3.77 -11.84
C LEU A 106 2.71 -2.86 -12.01
N GLY A 107 3.65 -2.98 -11.08
CA GLY A 107 4.98 -2.35 -11.17
C GLY A 107 5.97 -3.12 -12.06
N PHE A 108 5.50 -4.11 -12.83
CA PHE A 108 6.28 -4.99 -13.69
C PHE A 108 5.84 -4.87 -15.15
N LYS A 109 6.78 -5.03 -16.08
CA LYS A 109 6.46 -5.20 -17.48
C LYS A 109 5.95 -6.62 -17.73
N ILE A 110 5.22 -6.83 -18.83
CA ILE A 110 4.63 -8.12 -19.16
C ILE A 110 5.66 -9.25 -19.32
N ASP A 111 6.83 -8.92 -19.82
CA ASP A 111 7.98 -9.83 -20.01
C ASP A 111 8.71 -10.14 -18.69
N GLN A 112 8.42 -9.44 -17.62
CA GLN A 112 9.04 -9.59 -16.31
C GLN A 112 8.17 -10.37 -15.30
N ILE A 113 6.92 -10.66 -15.64
CA ILE A 113 5.97 -11.28 -14.70
C ILE A 113 6.44 -12.68 -14.28
N ASP A 114 6.99 -13.46 -15.21
CA ASP A 114 7.43 -14.83 -14.99
C ASP A 114 8.90 -14.97 -14.57
N GLU A 115 9.62 -13.85 -14.40
CA GLU A 115 11.01 -13.88 -13.96
C GLU A 115 11.11 -14.30 -12.48
N ASP A 116 11.97 -15.28 -12.19
CA ASP A 116 12.20 -15.74 -10.81
C ASP A 116 12.64 -14.60 -9.87
N SER A 117 13.44 -13.66 -10.36
CA SER A 117 13.89 -12.50 -9.61
C SER A 117 12.76 -11.60 -9.12
N ASN A 118 11.60 -11.64 -9.78
CA ASN A 118 10.42 -10.84 -9.47
C ASN A 118 9.40 -11.59 -8.62
N LYS A 119 9.64 -12.86 -8.30
CA LYS A 119 8.83 -13.57 -7.32
C LYS A 119 8.86 -12.85 -5.97
N LEU A 120 7.73 -12.82 -5.30
CA LEU A 120 7.56 -12.09 -4.03
C LEU A 120 8.57 -12.53 -2.97
N GLU A 121 8.93 -13.82 -2.95
CA GLU A 121 9.93 -14.42 -2.06
C GLU A 121 11.33 -13.81 -2.29
N ASN A 122 11.66 -13.47 -3.52
CA ASN A 122 12.94 -12.88 -3.89
C ASN A 122 12.95 -11.35 -3.74
N LEU A 123 11.78 -10.72 -3.79
CA LEU A 123 11.64 -9.27 -3.59
C LEU A 123 11.63 -8.87 -2.12
N LEU A 124 11.17 -9.75 -1.21
CA LEU A 124 11.01 -9.44 0.20
C LEU A 124 12.34 -9.13 0.93
N PRO A 125 13.42 -9.92 0.80
CA PRO A 125 14.66 -9.64 1.52
C PRO A 125 15.27 -8.26 1.24
N PRO A 126 15.47 -7.83 -0.03
CA PRO A 126 16.04 -6.50 -0.30
C PRO A 126 15.11 -5.35 0.10
N VAL A 127 13.78 -5.55 0.11
CA VAL A 127 12.83 -4.55 0.63
C VAL A 127 12.96 -4.44 2.13
N LYS A 128 13.13 -5.56 2.84
CA LYS A 128 13.37 -5.61 4.28
C LYS A 128 14.64 -4.86 4.68
N ASP A 129 15.74 -5.10 3.98
CA ASP A 129 17.00 -4.37 4.20
C ASP A 129 16.82 -2.85 4.02
N THR A 130 16.01 -2.46 3.03
CA THR A 130 15.70 -1.05 2.79
C THR A 130 14.83 -0.48 3.91
N ALA A 131 13.79 -1.18 4.37
CA ALA A 131 12.94 -0.73 5.47
C ALA A 131 13.74 -0.55 6.76
N MET A 132 14.60 -1.50 7.12
CA MET A 132 15.51 -1.40 8.27
C MET A 132 16.40 -0.16 8.21
N LYS A 133 16.91 0.19 7.02
CA LYS A 133 17.77 1.37 6.82
C LYS A 133 17.03 2.69 7.08
N TYR A 134 15.73 2.76 6.78
CA TYR A 134 14.94 3.99 6.83
C TYR A 134 13.96 4.08 8.02
N GLY A 135 14.06 3.18 9.01
CA GLY A 135 13.31 3.28 10.26
C GLY A 135 12.60 2.01 10.70
N ASP A 136 12.92 0.88 10.09
CA ASP A 136 12.42 -0.45 10.49
C ASP A 136 10.89 -0.52 10.63
N PHE A 137 10.20 -0.06 9.58
CA PHE A 137 8.75 -0.07 9.53
C PHE A 137 8.22 -1.40 8.97
N PRO A 138 6.97 -1.79 9.31
CA PRO A 138 6.35 -3.05 8.90
C PRO A 138 6.27 -3.23 7.38
N ILE A 139 6.43 -4.47 6.92
CA ILE A 139 6.30 -4.89 5.53
C ILE A 139 5.10 -5.80 5.38
N ILE A 140 4.16 -5.38 4.55
CA ILE A 140 2.96 -6.11 4.18
C ILE A 140 3.18 -6.65 2.77
N VAL A 141 3.08 -7.96 2.55
CA VAL A 141 3.24 -8.54 1.22
C VAL A 141 1.89 -8.73 0.53
N ALA A 142 1.85 -8.54 -0.78
CA ALA A 142 0.64 -8.61 -1.60
C ALA A 142 0.90 -9.25 -2.97
N GLY A 143 -0.12 -9.86 -3.55
CA GLY A 143 -0.06 -10.48 -4.87
C GLY A 143 0.11 -11.99 -4.81
N GLY A 144 -0.94 -12.72 -5.24
CA GLY A 144 -0.96 -14.18 -5.27
C GLY A 144 -1.20 -14.86 -3.92
N ILE A 145 -1.40 -14.11 -2.85
CA ILE A 145 -1.66 -14.67 -1.52
C ILE A 145 -3.16 -14.98 -1.40
N TYR A 146 -3.49 -16.25 -1.18
CA TYR A 146 -4.86 -16.71 -1.22
C TYR A 146 -5.25 -17.67 -0.09
N THR A 147 -4.32 -18.50 0.37
CA THR A 147 -4.53 -19.54 1.36
C THR A 147 -3.90 -19.20 2.70
N HIS A 148 -4.27 -19.96 3.73
CA HIS A 148 -3.61 -19.91 5.04
C HIS A 148 -2.11 -20.23 4.93
N ASP A 149 -1.74 -21.19 4.09
CA ASP A 149 -0.36 -21.63 3.95
C ASP A 149 0.50 -20.54 3.31
N ASP A 150 -0.02 -19.81 2.29
CA ASP A 150 0.65 -18.64 1.71
C ASP A 150 0.92 -17.57 2.78
N ILE A 151 -0.06 -17.29 3.64
CA ILE A 151 0.09 -16.32 4.74
C ILE A 151 1.22 -16.73 5.68
N VAL A 152 1.18 -17.99 6.15
CA VAL A 152 2.15 -18.53 7.10
C VAL A 152 3.56 -18.56 6.50
N GLU A 153 3.69 -18.86 5.22
CA GLU A 153 4.97 -18.87 4.51
C GLU A 153 5.61 -17.47 4.53
N PHE A 154 4.91 -16.42 4.09
CA PHE A 154 5.46 -15.08 4.08
C PHE A 154 5.73 -14.51 5.47
N LEU A 155 4.90 -14.82 6.46
CA LEU A 155 5.19 -14.45 7.85
C LEU A 155 6.48 -15.10 8.37
N LYS A 156 6.72 -16.40 8.04
CA LYS A 156 7.97 -17.11 8.38
C LYS A 156 9.19 -16.51 7.66
N MET A 157 9.01 -15.98 6.45
CA MET A 157 10.05 -15.27 5.70
C MET A 157 10.35 -13.88 6.27
N GLY A 158 9.55 -13.41 7.22
CA GLY A 158 9.73 -12.15 7.93
C GLY A 158 8.97 -10.97 7.34
N ALA A 159 7.87 -11.22 6.63
CA ALA A 159 6.83 -10.21 6.44
C ALA A 159 6.06 -9.99 7.75
N ASP A 160 5.58 -8.76 7.98
CA ASP A 160 4.81 -8.41 9.17
C ASP A 160 3.31 -8.57 8.96
N GLY A 161 2.87 -8.69 7.71
CA GLY A 161 1.48 -8.91 7.34
C GLY A 161 1.31 -9.27 5.87
N VAL A 162 0.06 -9.53 5.49
CA VAL A 162 -0.34 -9.81 4.11
C VAL A 162 -1.51 -8.94 3.69
N GLN A 163 -1.58 -8.59 2.40
CA GLN A 163 -2.72 -7.92 1.79
C GLN A 163 -3.35 -8.84 0.76
N MET A 164 -4.65 -9.04 0.84
CA MET A 164 -5.44 -9.83 -0.09
C MET A 164 -6.58 -8.99 -0.67
N GLY A 165 -6.77 -9.02 -1.98
CA GLY A 165 -7.90 -8.37 -2.66
C GLY A 165 -8.80 -9.40 -3.33
N THR A 166 -8.27 -10.14 -4.32
CA THR A 166 -9.02 -11.09 -5.15
C THR A 166 -9.78 -12.16 -4.33
N ARG A 167 -9.23 -12.57 -3.18
CA ARG A 167 -9.87 -13.51 -2.27
C ARG A 167 -11.26 -13.03 -1.83
N PHE A 168 -11.40 -11.73 -1.61
CA PHE A 168 -12.66 -11.15 -1.12
C PHE A 168 -13.66 -10.80 -2.23
N LEU A 169 -13.21 -10.70 -3.51
CA LEU A 169 -14.11 -10.48 -4.64
C LEU A 169 -15.14 -11.61 -4.84
N ALA A 170 -14.84 -12.81 -4.36
CA ALA A 170 -15.71 -13.97 -4.45
C ALA A 170 -16.59 -14.19 -3.21
N THR A 171 -16.68 -13.21 -2.31
CA THR A 171 -17.56 -13.26 -1.13
C THR A 171 -18.94 -12.70 -1.43
N GLU A 172 -19.94 -13.09 -0.64
CA GLU A 172 -21.31 -12.61 -0.79
C GLU A 172 -21.43 -11.11 -0.48
N GLU A 173 -20.53 -10.56 0.34
CA GLU A 173 -20.49 -9.14 0.72
C GLU A 173 -19.84 -8.24 -0.33
N SER A 174 -19.17 -8.82 -1.34
CA SER A 174 -18.60 -8.06 -2.44
C SER A 174 -19.69 -7.67 -3.42
N SER A 175 -20.02 -6.40 -3.49
CA SER A 175 -21.04 -5.83 -4.37
C SER A 175 -20.43 -5.12 -5.58
#